data_c56f75f06b5b522bde843291cdc21e4d
#
_entry.id   c56f75f06b5b522bde843291cdc21e4d
#
_cell.length_a   1.000
_cell.length_b   1.000
_cell.length_c   1.000
_cell.angle_alpha   90.00
_cell.angle_beta   90.00
_cell.angle_gamma   90.00
#
_symmetry.space_group_name_H-M   'P 1'
#
loop_
_entity.id
_entity.type
_entity.pdbx_description
1 polymer ?
#
loop_
_entity_poly.entity_id
_entity_poly.type
_entity_poly.pdbx_seq_one_letter_code
_entity_poly.pdbx_strand_id
1 'polypeptide(L)'
;PFPMFTSCCPAWVRYVENSNPKYIPHLSSCKSPQQMFGAVIKESQRQISTPDPRETVVVSIMPCAAKKFEAARPEFSRNGVPDVDYVLTTRGLSTMIKEMGIQFSELDEDAPDLPLGMGSGAAVIFGTTGGGAEAVIRRVSGKKTYNLLREIKYSGVRGMDRSVKEAAVQVGDDEIRIAVVHGLKNAQEL
;
A
#
# COMPACT_ATOMS: atom_id res chain seq x y z
N PRO A 1 17.97 -3.56 -9.42
CA PRO A 1 18.47 -2.65 -10.44
C PRO A 1 17.64 -1.38 -10.48
N PHE A 2 18.21 -0.24 -10.89
CA PHE A 2 17.48 0.98 -11.17
C PHE A 2 17.02 1.02 -12.64
N PRO A 3 15.88 1.66 -12.92
CA PRO A 3 14.91 2.18 -11.98
C PRO A 3 14.26 1.05 -11.16
N MET A 4 13.86 1.33 -9.91
CA MET A 4 13.12 0.39 -9.08
C MET A 4 11.64 0.80 -9.07
N PHE A 5 10.76 -0.15 -9.36
CA PHE A 5 9.32 0.06 -9.32
C PHE A 5 8.72 -0.47 -8.02
N THR A 6 7.86 0.30 -7.40
CA THR A 6 7.10 -0.17 -6.23
C THR A 6 6.13 -1.29 -6.65
N SER A 7 5.93 -2.27 -5.79
CA SER A 7 5.07 -3.45 -6.02
C SER A 7 3.78 -3.44 -5.19
N CYS A 8 3.45 -2.29 -4.59
CA CYS A 8 2.25 -2.17 -3.76
C CYS A 8 0.92 -2.16 -4.56
N CYS A 9 0.97 -1.94 -5.88
CA CYS A 9 -0.20 -1.98 -6.76
C CYS A 9 -0.27 -3.32 -7.50
N PRO A 10 -1.17 -4.25 -7.15
CA PRO A 10 -1.23 -5.55 -7.80
C PRO A 10 -1.67 -5.51 -9.27
N ALA A 11 -2.42 -4.48 -9.66
CA ALA A 11 -2.76 -4.27 -11.07
C ALA A 11 -1.51 -3.90 -11.90
N TRP A 12 -0.62 -3.09 -11.35
CA TRP A 12 0.66 -2.76 -11.95
C TRP A 12 1.56 -4.00 -12.07
N VAL A 13 1.72 -4.76 -10.98
CA VAL A 13 2.53 -5.99 -10.98
C VAL A 13 2.02 -6.96 -12.05
N ARG A 14 0.71 -7.19 -12.11
CA ARG A 14 0.08 -8.05 -13.12
C ARG A 14 0.31 -7.55 -14.55
N TYR A 15 0.26 -6.24 -14.74
CA TYR A 15 0.54 -5.64 -16.06
C TYR A 15 2.00 -5.88 -16.47
N VAL A 16 2.95 -5.70 -15.55
CA VAL A 16 4.37 -5.98 -15.84
C VAL A 16 4.57 -7.45 -16.18
N GLU A 17 4.03 -8.36 -15.38
CA GLU A 17 4.14 -9.81 -15.60
C GLU A 17 3.61 -10.24 -16.98
N ASN A 18 2.48 -9.69 -17.41
CA ASN A 18 1.82 -10.11 -18.64
C ASN A 18 2.29 -9.37 -19.91
N SER A 19 2.56 -8.08 -19.77
CA SER A 19 2.77 -7.21 -20.94
C SER A 19 4.21 -6.72 -21.08
N ASN A 20 4.96 -6.67 -19.98
CA ASN A 20 6.31 -6.14 -19.95
C ASN A 20 7.25 -6.96 -19.05
N PRO A 21 7.39 -8.28 -19.27
CA PRO A 21 8.15 -9.16 -18.39
C PRO A 21 9.63 -8.78 -18.23
N LYS A 22 10.19 -8.03 -19.15
CA LYS A 22 11.56 -7.49 -19.06
C LYS A 22 11.77 -6.60 -17.83
N TYR A 23 10.70 -6.03 -17.26
CA TYR A 23 10.76 -5.17 -16.08
C TYR A 23 10.50 -5.89 -14.77
N ILE A 24 10.24 -7.20 -14.77
CA ILE A 24 10.07 -7.99 -13.53
C ILE A 24 11.28 -7.82 -12.58
N PRO A 25 12.53 -7.84 -13.05
CA PRO A 25 13.70 -7.64 -12.17
C PRO A 25 13.75 -6.26 -11.51
N HIS A 26 13.01 -5.29 -12.02
CA HIS A 26 12.91 -3.94 -11.48
C HIS A 26 11.79 -3.75 -10.45
N LEU A 27 10.87 -4.71 -10.33
CA LEU A 27 9.86 -4.68 -9.29
C LEU A 27 10.49 -4.88 -7.91
N SER A 28 10.03 -4.09 -6.95
CA SER A 28 10.41 -4.28 -5.55
C SER A 28 10.00 -5.66 -5.05
N SER A 29 10.89 -6.34 -4.36
CA SER A 29 10.60 -7.61 -3.67
C SER A 29 9.82 -7.44 -2.37
N CYS A 30 9.59 -6.21 -1.92
CA CYS A 30 8.79 -5.94 -0.73
C CYS A 30 7.32 -6.28 -0.98
N LYS A 31 6.69 -6.94 -0.02
CA LYS A 31 5.23 -7.13 -0.01
C LYS A 31 4.52 -5.78 -0.02
N SER A 32 3.28 -5.75 -0.49
CA SER A 32 2.45 -4.55 -0.33
C SER A 32 2.17 -4.26 1.14
N PRO A 33 1.85 -3.02 1.52
CA PRO A 33 1.46 -2.69 2.89
C PRO A 33 0.34 -3.57 3.45
N GLN A 34 -0.62 -3.97 2.63
CA GLN A 34 -1.67 -4.91 3.01
C GLN A 34 -1.08 -6.25 3.48
N GLN A 35 -0.20 -6.85 2.69
CA GLN A 35 0.40 -8.14 2.99
C GLN A 35 1.43 -8.04 4.13
N MET A 36 2.19 -6.96 4.20
CA MET A 36 3.09 -6.71 5.33
C MET A 36 2.32 -6.64 6.64
N PHE A 37 1.23 -5.87 6.68
CA PHE A 37 0.44 -5.71 7.90
C PHE A 37 -0.23 -7.01 8.31
N GLY A 38 -0.79 -7.76 7.36
CA GLY A 38 -1.38 -9.07 7.62
C GLY A 38 -0.38 -10.05 8.23
N ALA A 39 0.83 -10.14 7.65
CA ALA A 39 1.90 -10.97 8.17
C ALA A 39 2.31 -10.57 9.60
N VAL A 40 2.46 -9.27 9.86
CA VAL A 40 2.86 -8.74 11.17
C VAL A 40 1.78 -8.99 12.22
N ILE A 41 0.50 -8.78 11.90
CA ILE A 41 -0.61 -9.01 12.83
C ILE A 41 -0.68 -10.49 13.20
N LYS A 42 -0.64 -11.41 12.24
CA LYS A 42 -0.67 -12.85 12.52
C LYS A 42 0.50 -13.29 13.39
N GLU A 43 1.69 -12.80 13.10
CA GLU A 43 2.86 -13.12 13.93
C GLU A 43 2.76 -12.51 15.33
N SER A 44 2.26 -11.29 15.47
CA SER A 44 2.03 -10.65 16.77
C SER A 44 1.01 -11.43 17.61
N GLN A 45 -0.12 -11.82 17.02
CA GLN A 45 -1.15 -12.59 17.72
C GLN A 45 -0.64 -13.98 18.12
N ARG A 46 0.15 -14.62 17.27
CA ARG A 46 0.79 -15.90 17.60
C ARG A 46 1.66 -15.82 18.86
N GLN A 47 2.33 -14.69 19.07
CA GLN A 47 3.18 -14.49 20.26
C GLN A 47 2.39 -14.14 21.51
N ILE A 48 1.24 -13.50 21.38
CA ILE A 48 0.49 -12.95 22.53
C ILE A 48 -0.62 -13.90 23.00
N SER A 49 -1.45 -14.44 22.10
CA SER A 49 -2.71 -15.09 22.51
C SER A 49 -3.10 -16.33 21.71
N THR A 50 -2.71 -16.45 20.46
CA THR A 50 -3.12 -17.55 19.58
C THR A 50 -1.90 -18.22 18.95
N PRO A 51 -1.39 -19.33 19.52
CA PRO A 51 -0.20 -20.03 19.01
C PRO A 51 -0.37 -20.50 17.55
N ASP A 52 -1.59 -20.87 17.13
CA ASP A 52 -1.89 -21.25 15.75
C ASP A 52 -2.27 -20.01 14.93
N PRO A 53 -1.44 -19.62 13.93
CA PRO A 53 -1.73 -18.44 13.10
C PRO A 53 -2.99 -18.58 12.25
N ARG A 54 -3.57 -19.80 12.13
CA ARG A 54 -4.85 -20.03 11.43
C ARG A 54 -6.05 -19.55 12.23
N GLU A 55 -5.91 -19.38 13.55
CA GLU A 55 -6.96 -18.86 14.42
C GLU A 55 -7.13 -17.33 14.27
N THR A 56 -6.14 -16.65 13.71
CA THR A 56 -6.22 -15.22 13.43
C THR A 56 -6.68 -14.98 12.00
N VAL A 57 -7.89 -14.47 11.83
CA VAL A 57 -8.45 -14.12 10.52
C VAL A 57 -8.21 -12.63 10.24
N VAL A 58 -7.49 -12.35 9.17
CA VAL A 58 -7.22 -10.98 8.71
C VAL A 58 -8.17 -10.63 7.56
N VAL A 59 -9.04 -9.66 7.82
CA VAL A 59 -9.96 -9.10 6.82
C VAL A 59 -9.49 -7.70 6.44
N SER A 60 -9.12 -7.51 5.20
CA SER A 60 -8.65 -6.22 4.67
C SER A 60 -9.78 -5.49 3.96
N ILE A 61 -10.00 -4.22 4.28
CA ILE A 61 -10.98 -3.36 3.62
C ILE A 61 -10.23 -2.38 2.72
N MET A 62 -10.40 -2.54 1.40
CA MET A 62 -9.61 -1.83 0.40
C MET A 62 -10.49 -1.17 -0.67
N PRO A 63 -10.14 0.01 -1.16
CA PRO A 63 -10.84 0.64 -2.28
C PRO A 63 -10.56 -0.04 -3.63
N CYS A 64 -9.66 -1.03 -3.68
CA CYS A 64 -9.15 -1.64 -4.90
C CYS A 64 -9.48 -3.13 -4.98
N ALA A 65 -10.23 -3.54 -6.02
CA ALA A 65 -10.58 -4.94 -6.25
C ALA A 65 -9.34 -5.84 -6.58
N ALA A 66 -8.27 -5.27 -7.13
CA ALA A 66 -7.04 -6.01 -7.43
C ALA A 66 -6.35 -6.55 -6.17
N LYS A 67 -6.65 -6.00 -5.00
CA LYS A 67 -6.17 -6.53 -3.71
C LYS A 67 -6.73 -7.92 -3.37
N LYS A 68 -7.90 -8.28 -3.91
CA LYS A 68 -8.43 -9.65 -3.82
C LYS A 68 -7.54 -10.63 -4.57
N PHE A 69 -7.11 -10.24 -5.78
CA PHE A 69 -6.18 -11.04 -6.57
C PHE A 69 -4.81 -11.17 -5.88
N GLU A 70 -4.30 -10.08 -5.31
CA GLU A 70 -3.03 -10.11 -4.57
C GLU A 70 -3.10 -11.09 -3.39
N ALA A 71 -4.15 -11.02 -2.56
CA ALA A 71 -4.29 -11.89 -1.40
C ALA A 71 -4.39 -13.38 -1.76
N ALA A 72 -4.85 -13.70 -2.96
CA ALA A 72 -4.94 -15.09 -3.45
C ALA A 72 -3.61 -15.64 -4.03
N ARG A 73 -2.57 -14.84 -4.14
CA ARG A 73 -1.28 -15.28 -4.68
C ARG A 73 -0.52 -16.14 -3.67
N PRO A 74 0.03 -17.28 -4.09
CA PRO A 74 0.68 -18.24 -3.19
C PRO A 74 1.91 -17.68 -2.46
N GLU A 75 2.63 -16.72 -3.07
CA GLU A 75 3.79 -16.08 -2.46
C GLU A 75 3.45 -15.23 -1.22
N PHE A 76 2.18 -14.90 -0.99
CA PHE A 76 1.68 -14.19 0.18
C PHE A 76 1.09 -15.14 1.23
N SER A 77 1.67 -16.32 1.31
CA SER A 77 1.36 -17.31 2.33
C SER A 77 2.64 -17.86 2.96
N ARG A 78 2.56 -18.27 4.22
CA ARG A 78 3.62 -18.94 4.94
C ARG A 78 3.09 -20.24 5.53
N ASN A 79 3.68 -21.38 5.15
CA ASN A 79 3.23 -22.71 5.57
C ASN A 79 1.73 -22.96 5.31
N GLY A 80 1.22 -22.48 4.17
CA GLY A 80 -0.18 -22.63 3.80
C GLY A 80 -1.15 -21.67 4.51
N VAL A 81 -0.64 -20.76 5.33
CA VAL A 81 -1.45 -19.72 5.98
C VAL A 81 -1.26 -18.41 5.21
N PRO A 82 -2.32 -17.82 4.63
CA PRO A 82 -2.22 -16.57 3.91
C PRO A 82 -1.93 -15.40 4.86
N ASP A 83 -1.23 -14.39 4.40
CA ASP A 83 -1.01 -13.16 5.19
C ASP A 83 -2.33 -12.40 5.42
N VAL A 84 -3.21 -12.41 4.41
CA VAL A 84 -4.55 -11.81 4.45
C VAL A 84 -5.56 -12.85 3.98
N ASP A 85 -6.56 -13.15 4.79
CA ASP A 85 -7.54 -14.21 4.51
C ASP A 85 -8.65 -13.71 3.56
N TYR A 86 -9.15 -12.51 3.81
CA TYR A 86 -10.25 -11.92 3.02
C TYR A 86 -9.97 -10.47 2.67
N VAL A 87 -10.42 -10.08 1.49
CA VAL A 87 -10.39 -8.68 1.05
C VAL A 87 -11.79 -8.25 0.67
N LEU A 88 -12.31 -7.25 1.39
CA LEU A 88 -13.55 -6.56 1.05
C LEU A 88 -13.23 -5.24 0.34
N THR A 89 -13.98 -4.92 -0.70
CA THR A 89 -13.94 -3.56 -1.22
C THR A 89 -14.76 -2.63 -0.31
N THR A 90 -14.42 -1.35 -0.27
CA THR A 90 -15.23 -0.35 0.46
C THR A 90 -16.68 -0.36 -0.01
N ARG A 91 -16.93 -0.55 -1.31
CA ARG A 91 -18.26 -0.73 -1.86
C ARG A 91 -18.93 -2.00 -1.34
N GLY A 92 -18.21 -3.12 -1.31
CA GLY A 92 -18.73 -4.39 -0.79
C GLY A 92 -19.13 -4.28 0.68
N LEU A 93 -18.30 -3.64 1.50
CA LEU A 93 -18.60 -3.39 2.90
C LEU A 93 -19.85 -2.50 3.04
N SER A 94 -19.96 -1.44 2.26
CA SER A 94 -21.17 -0.59 2.25
C SER A 94 -22.44 -1.37 1.89
N THR A 95 -22.34 -2.30 0.94
CA THR A 95 -23.46 -3.18 0.59
C THR A 95 -23.83 -4.10 1.75
N MET A 96 -22.85 -4.75 2.38
CA MET A 96 -23.09 -5.60 3.56
C MET A 96 -23.80 -4.84 4.69
N ILE A 97 -23.34 -3.64 5.02
CA ILE A 97 -23.96 -2.79 6.05
C ILE A 97 -25.45 -2.55 5.75
N LYS A 98 -25.76 -2.23 4.50
CA LYS A 98 -27.14 -1.99 4.05
C LYS A 98 -28.00 -3.26 4.08
N GLU A 99 -27.46 -4.38 3.61
CA GLU A 99 -28.16 -5.68 3.59
C GLU A 99 -28.45 -6.20 4.99
N MET A 100 -27.58 -5.89 5.96
CA MET A 100 -27.79 -6.20 7.38
C MET A 100 -28.78 -5.25 8.06
N GLY A 101 -29.29 -4.24 7.39
CA GLY A 101 -30.24 -3.27 7.95
C GLY A 101 -29.62 -2.32 8.98
N ILE A 102 -28.28 -2.19 8.99
CA ILE A 102 -27.57 -1.31 9.93
C ILE A 102 -27.75 0.15 9.50
N GLN A 103 -28.30 0.97 10.38
CA GLN A 103 -28.43 2.42 10.19
C GLN A 103 -27.10 3.08 10.55
N PHE A 104 -26.18 3.13 9.60
CA PHE A 104 -24.79 3.56 9.82
C PHE A 104 -24.69 4.97 10.42
N SER A 105 -25.62 5.88 10.06
CA SER A 105 -25.66 7.26 10.58
C SER A 105 -26.14 7.38 12.03
N GLU A 106 -26.70 6.30 12.59
CA GLU A 106 -27.23 6.26 13.96
C GLU A 106 -26.30 5.51 14.93
N LEU A 107 -25.17 5.01 14.44
CA LEU A 107 -24.18 4.34 15.28
C LEU A 107 -23.45 5.36 16.14
N ASP A 108 -23.23 4.99 17.40
CA ASP A 108 -22.34 5.74 18.29
C ASP A 108 -20.88 5.64 17.79
N GLU A 109 -20.11 6.68 18.04
CA GLU A 109 -18.69 6.67 17.77
C GLU A 109 -17.96 5.72 18.74
N ASP A 110 -17.08 4.90 18.22
CA ASP A 110 -16.22 4.01 19.02
C ASP A 110 -14.78 4.07 18.51
N ALA A 111 -13.84 3.76 19.41
CA ALA A 111 -12.43 3.76 19.08
C ALA A 111 -12.00 2.40 18.53
N PRO A 112 -11.15 2.37 17.48
CA PRO A 112 -10.60 1.12 17.00
C PRO A 112 -9.63 0.51 18.02
N ASP A 113 -9.59 -0.81 18.07
CA ASP A 113 -8.51 -1.53 18.73
C ASP A 113 -7.17 -1.19 18.07
N LEU A 114 -6.14 -0.98 18.89
CA LEU A 114 -4.81 -0.60 18.44
C LEU A 114 -3.75 -1.63 18.87
N PRO A 115 -3.80 -2.86 18.35
CA PRO A 115 -2.93 -3.96 18.79
C PRO A 115 -1.43 -3.67 18.63
N LEU A 116 -1.06 -2.78 17.73
CA LEU A 116 0.32 -2.34 17.49
C LEU A 116 0.54 -0.85 17.84
N GLY A 117 -0.38 -0.25 18.59
CA GLY A 117 -0.35 1.16 18.93
C GLY A 117 -0.86 2.08 17.82
N MET A 118 -0.72 3.38 18.04
CA MET A 118 -1.20 4.39 17.10
C MET A 118 -0.38 4.41 15.81
N GLY A 119 -1.08 4.58 14.68
CA GLY A 119 -0.44 4.75 13.39
C GLY A 119 0.41 6.02 13.33
N SER A 120 1.50 5.97 12.57
CA SER A 120 2.32 7.14 12.28
C SER A 120 1.68 8.03 11.20
N GLY A 121 2.21 9.27 11.03
CA GLY A 121 1.80 10.12 9.92
C GLY A 121 2.02 9.50 8.54
N ALA A 122 2.92 8.51 8.42
CA ALA A 122 3.09 7.73 7.20
C ALA A 122 1.84 6.90 6.86
N ALA A 123 1.15 6.34 7.86
CA ALA A 123 -0.09 5.58 7.64
C ALA A 123 -1.19 6.45 7.01
N VAL A 124 -1.27 7.72 7.38
CA VAL A 124 -2.26 8.67 6.84
C VAL A 124 -2.04 8.92 5.34
N ILE A 125 -0.78 9.04 4.90
CA ILE A 125 -0.47 9.35 3.50
C ILE A 125 -0.56 8.14 2.57
N PHE A 126 -0.61 6.91 3.08
CA PHE A 126 -0.78 5.72 2.25
C PHE A 126 -2.04 5.74 1.39
N GLY A 127 -3.09 6.45 1.82
CA GLY A 127 -4.32 6.61 1.05
C GLY A 127 -4.20 7.53 -0.18
N THR A 128 -3.09 8.25 -0.32
CA THR A 128 -2.85 9.14 -1.45
C THR A 128 -1.95 8.48 -2.49
N THR A 129 -2.09 8.88 -3.76
CA THR A 129 -1.22 8.37 -4.83
C THR A 129 0.22 8.79 -4.58
N GLY A 130 1.13 7.81 -4.62
CA GLY A 130 2.54 8.00 -4.30
C GLY A 130 2.85 8.00 -2.80
N GLY A 131 1.83 7.92 -1.93
CA GLY A 131 2.02 8.00 -0.48
C GLY A 131 2.91 6.90 0.09
N GLY A 132 2.86 5.69 -0.46
CA GLY A 132 3.76 4.62 -0.08
C GLY A 132 5.23 4.94 -0.37
N ALA A 133 5.53 5.43 -1.58
CA ALA A 133 6.87 5.87 -1.95
C ALA A 133 7.33 7.04 -1.07
N GLU A 134 6.46 8.01 -0.84
CA GLU A 134 6.74 9.15 0.03
C GLU A 134 7.07 8.70 1.47
N ALA A 135 6.33 7.76 2.03
CA ALA A 135 6.58 7.24 3.37
C ALA A 135 7.97 6.58 3.48
N VAL A 136 8.38 5.81 2.48
CA VAL A 136 9.71 5.20 2.42
C VAL A 136 10.79 6.27 2.38
N ILE A 137 10.63 7.27 1.52
CA ILE A 137 11.62 8.35 1.36
C ILE A 137 11.76 9.16 2.64
N ARG A 138 10.64 9.50 3.29
CA ARG A 138 10.66 10.17 4.59
C ARG A 138 11.47 9.39 5.62
N ARG A 139 11.36 8.07 5.61
CA ARG A 139 12.10 7.20 6.54
C ARG A 139 13.59 7.18 6.23
N VAL A 140 13.96 7.08 4.95
CA VAL A 140 15.35 6.95 4.49
C VAL A 140 16.10 8.28 4.60
N SER A 141 15.47 9.40 4.29
CA SER A 141 16.09 10.72 4.35
C SER A 141 16.41 11.19 5.78
N GLY A 142 15.86 10.53 6.81
CA GLY A 142 16.08 10.90 8.22
C GLY A 142 15.56 12.29 8.62
N LYS A 143 15.02 13.04 7.66
CA LYS A 143 14.52 14.39 7.88
C LYS A 143 13.14 14.37 8.55
N LYS A 144 12.95 15.19 9.58
CA LYS A 144 11.64 15.38 10.18
C LYS A 144 10.66 15.91 9.13
N THR A 145 9.54 15.31 9.07
CA THR A 145 8.48 15.24 8.06
C THR A 145 8.03 16.57 7.43
N TYR A 146 8.14 17.69 8.14
CA TYR A 146 7.60 18.98 7.68
C TYR A 146 8.41 19.65 6.56
N ASN A 147 9.70 19.35 6.46
CA ASN A 147 10.56 20.00 5.49
C ASN A 147 10.63 19.25 4.16
N LEU A 148 10.39 17.92 4.16
CA LEU A 148 10.51 17.12 2.95
C LEU A 148 9.47 17.52 1.89
N LEU A 149 8.22 17.77 2.29
CA LEU A 149 7.16 18.22 1.37
C LEU A 149 7.40 19.62 0.80
N ARG A 150 8.17 20.46 1.50
CA ARG A 150 8.59 21.78 1.00
C ARG A 150 9.84 21.72 0.12
N GLU A 151 10.71 20.75 0.37
CA GLU A 151 11.95 20.52 -0.37
C GLU A 151 11.76 19.67 -1.62
N ILE A 152 10.70 18.84 -1.68
CA ILE A 152 10.31 18.15 -2.91
C ILE A 152 9.80 19.21 -3.89
N LYS A 153 10.69 19.67 -4.73
CA LYS A 153 10.30 20.44 -5.92
C LYS A 153 9.59 19.47 -6.86
N TYR A 154 8.28 19.42 -6.74
CA TYR A 154 7.46 18.84 -7.80
C TYR A 154 7.65 19.72 -9.03
N SER A 155 8.54 19.33 -9.90
CA SER A 155 8.68 19.92 -11.24
C SER A 155 7.55 19.41 -12.16
N GLY A 156 6.40 19.13 -11.57
CA GLY A 156 5.21 18.82 -12.29
C GLY A 156 4.57 20.12 -12.74
N VAL A 157 4.56 20.35 -13.99
CA VAL A 157 3.71 21.36 -14.61
C VAL A 157 2.29 21.17 -14.05
N ARG A 158 1.87 22.09 -13.18
CA ARG A 158 0.46 22.23 -12.81
C ARG A 158 -0.29 22.73 -14.04
N GLY A 159 -0.42 21.87 -15.01
CA GLY A 159 -1.06 22.21 -16.26
C GLY A 159 -1.33 20.93 -17.03
N MET A 160 -2.57 20.59 -17.13
CA MET A 160 -3.21 19.68 -18.07
C MET A 160 -2.85 18.19 -18.05
N ASP A 161 -1.68 17.75 -17.60
CA ASP A 161 -1.39 16.33 -17.47
C ASP A 161 -1.00 15.96 -16.03
N ARG A 162 -2.01 15.55 -15.25
CA ARG A 162 -1.84 15.10 -13.86
C ARG A 162 -1.35 13.65 -13.77
N SER A 163 -0.97 13.06 -14.86
CA SER A 163 -0.71 11.64 -15.00
C SER A 163 0.66 11.22 -14.47
N VAL A 164 1.64 12.11 -14.54
CA VAL A 164 3.00 11.87 -14.04
C VAL A 164 3.44 13.03 -13.14
N LYS A 165 3.99 12.69 -11.97
CA LYS A 165 4.63 13.65 -11.06
C LYS A 165 6.05 13.21 -10.83
N GLU A 166 6.99 14.09 -11.03
CA GLU A 166 8.41 13.82 -10.77
C GLU A 166 8.94 14.69 -9.64
N ALA A 167 9.86 14.14 -8.89
CA ALA A 167 10.56 14.84 -7.83
C ALA A 167 12.00 14.32 -7.72
N ALA A 168 12.91 15.18 -7.26
CA ALA A 168 14.25 14.80 -6.84
C ALA A 168 14.38 15.03 -5.34
N VAL A 169 14.95 14.05 -4.65
CA VAL A 169 15.11 14.07 -3.19
C VAL A 169 16.55 13.74 -2.84
N GLN A 170 17.19 14.60 -2.03
CA GLN A 170 18.51 14.33 -1.51
C GLN A 170 18.44 13.33 -0.35
N VAL A 171 19.16 12.22 -0.45
CA VAL A 171 19.28 11.19 0.58
C VAL A 171 20.78 10.98 0.86
N GLY A 172 21.28 11.56 1.95
CA GLY A 172 22.73 11.64 2.17
C GLY A 172 23.41 12.44 1.05
N ASP A 173 24.39 11.85 0.42
CA ASP A 173 25.15 12.46 -0.69
C ASP A 173 24.52 12.16 -2.06
N ASP A 174 23.51 11.32 -2.13
CA ASP A 174 22.88 10.90 -3.37
C ASP A 174 21.58 11.66 -3.66
N GLU A 175 21.36 12.03 -4.93
CA GLU A 175 20.08 12.52 -5.41
C GLU A 175 19.24 11.36 -5.95
N ILE A 176 18.08 11.10 -5.34
CA ILE A 176 17.13 10.07 -5.79
C ILE A 176 16.01 10.74 -6.58
N ARG A 177 15.85 10.35 -7.83
CA ARG A 177 14.74 10.77 -8.68
C ARG A 177 13.56 9.83 -8.53
N ILE A 178 12.37 10.41 -8.41
CA ILE A 178 11.13 9.68 -8.16
C ILE A 178 10.09 10.12 -9.17
N ALA A 179 9.39 9.14 -9.75
CA ALA A 179 8.21 9.40 -10.57
C ALA A 179 6.99 8.71 -9.96
N VAL A 180 5.89 9.45 -9.82
CA VAL A 180 4.58 8.93 -9.44
C VAL A 180 3.66 9.00 -10.63
N VAL A 181 3.19 7.85 -11.09
CA VAL A 181 2.47 7.71 -12.35
C VAL A 181 1.06 7.22 -12.12
N HIS A 182 0.09 7.89 -12.70
CA HIS A 182 -1.32 7.50 -12.68
C HIS A 182 -1.72 6.82 -13.99
N GLY A 183 -2.20 5.59 -13.86
CA GLY A 183 -2.71 4.81 -14.99
C GLY A 183 -1.62 4.06 -15.76
N LEU A 184 -1.98 2.88 -16.25
CA LEU A 184 -1.06 1.98 -16.95
C LEU A 184 -0.58 2.54 -18.29
N LYS A 185 -1.42 3.31 -18.98
CA LYS A 185 -1.05 3.98 -20.24
C LYS A 185 0.12 4.93 -20.01
N ASN A 186 0.03 5.77 -18.99
CA ASN A 186 1.08 6.74 -18.68
C ASN A 186 2.36 6.06 -18.17
N ALA A 187 2.22 4.93 -17.47
CA ALA A 187 3.36 4.12 -17.06
C ALA A 187 4.10 3.47 -18.25
N GLN A 188 3.42 3.29 -19.38
CA GLN A 188 4.01 2.75 -20.59
C GLN A 188 4.76 3.84 -21.38
N GLU A 189 4.33 5.09 -21.26
CA GLU A 189 4.92 6.25 -21.93
C GLU A 189 6.17 6.79 -21.20
N LEU A 190 6.33 6.50 -19.90
CA LEU A 190 7.48 6.83 -19.08
C LEU A 190 8.65 5.88 -19.35
#